data_fce53282d7d9e6ddd4038bd390d690de
#
_entry.id   fce53282d7d9e6ddd4038bd390d690de
#
_cell.length_a   1.000
_cell.length_b   1.000
_cell.length_c   1.000
_cell.angle_alpha   90.00
_cell.angle_beta   90.00
_cell.angle_gamma   90.00
#
_symmetry.space_group_name_H-M   'P 1'
#
loop_
_entity.id
_entity.type
_entity.pdbx_description
1 polymer ?
#
loop_
_entity_poly.entity_id
_entity_poly.type
_entity_poly.pdbx_seq_one_letter_code
_entity_poly.pdbx_strand_id
1 'polypeptide(L)'
;MNDKFDNYYEGDFEYDEDFLGDDIPPVQSTYERWRPALIAFAVLITVVAFGVLANDSQNEGVTGISDTTIEQTTVPVVTVPLTRTIKPGMKGDDVLRLQQRLSAMRFDPGPQDGVYGQNTVQAVWAFQKLVMQTPRERATDEVTPSTWAIMETASVVTPRRNADSPSHVEIYLPEQVMVVFKGSEPQLITHISTGSNEKWCEEVTIDPGQDGNNTAKQIKQGICGDAITPPGIFYFYNRHTGMRESKLGSMYNPVYFNYGIAVHGAILVPLKPDSHGCVRIPMSVARYFPALVKYGDRVYVFDGIKEPEEYGSPVPPFDKPDPNYTTTTSSTIAPKPGASTTVAP
;
A
#
# COMPACT_ATOMS: atom_id res chain seq x y z
N MET A 1 -17.84 -27.08 -18.95
CA MET A 1 -18.22 -25.68 -18.75
C MET A 1 -17.03 -24.95 -18.17
N ASN A 2 -15.84 -25.15 -18.81
CA ASN A 2 -14.53 -24.70 -18.25
C ASN A 2 -13.61 -24.06 -19.29
N ASP A 3 -14.11 -23.68 -20.50
CA ASP A 3 -13.21 -23.29 -21.60
C ASP A 3 -13.19 -21.78 -21.90
N LYS A 4 -13.64 -20.91 -20.99
CA LYS A 4 -13.61 -19.46 -21.21
C LYS A 4 -12.53 -18.71 -20.41
N PHE A 5 -11.80 -19.38 -19.52
CA PHE A 5 -10.83 -18.74 -18.65
C PHE A 5 -9.39 -18.80 -19.16
N ASP A 6 -9.07 -19.73 -20.09
CA ASP A 6 -7.68 -19.96 -20.53
C ASP A 6 -7.15 -18.93 -21.55
N ASN A 7 -8.03 -18.15 -22.20
CA ASN A 7 -7.62 -17.20 -23.26
C ASN A 7 -7.26 -15.79 -22.77
N TYR A 8 -7.29 -15.51 -21.47
CA TYR A 8 -6.92 -14.18 -20.94
C TYR A 8 -5.48 -14.10 -20.42
N TYR A 9 -4.78 -15.24 -20.35
CA TYR A 9 -3.43 -15.33 -19.75
C TYR A 9 -2.30 -15.51 -20.78
N GLU A 10 -2.61 -15.72 -22.06
CA GLU A 10 -1.60 -15.82 -23.13
C GLU A 10 -1.48 -14.49 -23.89
N GLY A 11 -1.10 -13.43 -23.21
CA GLY A 11 -0.49 -12.28 -23.82
C GLY A 11 1.02 -12.35 -23.59
N ASP A 12 1.80 -12.52 -24.64
CA ASP A 12 3.27 -12.41 -24.60
C ASP A 12 3.66 -11.03 -24.04
N PHE A 13 3.93 -10.99 -22.74
CA PHE A 13 4.50 -9.82 -22.09
C PHE A 13 6.01 -9.96 -22.11
N GLU A 14 6.60 -9.31 -23.10
CA GLU A 14 8.03 -9.07 -23.18
C GLU A 14 8.45 -8.27 -21.92
N TYR A 15 9.33 -8.86 -21.13
CA TYR A 15 9.94 -8.22 -19.97
C TYR A 15 10.85 -7.09 -20.45
N ASP A 16 10.47 -5.87 -20.23
CA ASP A 16 11.38 -4.73 -20.35
C ASP A 16 12.27 -4.71 -19.08
N GLU A 17 13.45 -5.32 -19.16
CA GLU A 17 14.44 -5.35 -18.08
C GLU A 17 15.11 -3.98 -17.82
N ASP A 18 14.88 -3.00 -18.66
CA ASP A 18 15.59 -1.70 -18.65
C ASP A 18 14.96 -0.62 -17.78
N PHE A 19 13.89 -0.91 -17.00
CA PHE A 19 13.21 0.11 -16.20
C PHE A 19 13.46 -0.01 -14.68
N LEU A 20 14.72 -0.17 -14.29
CA LEU A 20 15.18 0.28 -12.98
C LEU A 20 15.88 1.64 -13.22
N GLY A 21 15.10 2.72 -13.20
CA GLY A 21 15.67 4.06 -13.24
C GLY A 21 16.71 4.22 -12.13
N ASP A 22 17.80 4.91 -12.45
CA ASP A 22 19.01 5.11 -11.63
C ASP A 22 18.78 5.80 -10.26
N ASP A 23 17.53 6.05 -9.87
CA ASP A 23 17.13 6.73 -8.62
C ASP A 23 16.67 5.81 -7.49
N ILE A 24 16.67 4.48 -7.67
CA ILE A 24 16.46 3.56 -6.55
C ILE A 24 17.84 3.21 -6.00
N PRO A 25 18.18 3.61 -4.76
CA PRO A 25 19.44 3.18 -4.17
C PRO A 25 19.47 1.66 -4.19
N PRO A 26 20.58 1.04 -4.64
CA PRO A 26 20.67 -0.41 -4.76
C PRO A 26 20.29 -1.03 -3.42
N VAL A 27 19.35 -1.97 -3.45
CA VAL A 27 19.03 -2.80 -2.28
C VAL A 27 20.32 -3.52 -1.92
N GLN A 28 21.02 -3.00 -0.93
CA GLN A 28 22.25 -3.62 -0.43
C GLN A 28 21.92 -5.07 -0.09
N SER A 29 22.66 -6.00 -0.69
CA SER A 29 22.49 -7.42 -0.39
C SER A 29 22.60 -7.61 1.13
N THR A 30 21.87 -8.57 1.68
CA THR A 30 21.90 -8.88 3.12
C THR A 30 23.35 -9.07 3.61
N TYR A 31 24.23 -9.56 2.76
CA TYR A 31 25.66 -9.73 3.01
C TYR A 31 26.40 -8.40 3.19
N GLU A 32 26.16 -7.40 2.32
CA GLU A 32 26.77 -6.07 2.42
C GLU A 32 26.34 -5.33 3.70
N ARG A 33 25.09 -5.48 4.08
CA ARG A 33 24.53 -4.88 5.28
C ARG A 33 25.13 -5.44 6.58
N TRP A 34 25.52 -6.73 6.58
CA TRP A 34 26.10 -7.41 7.75
C TRP A 34 27.62 -7.43 7.76
N ARG A 35 28.31 -6.98 6.68
CA ARG A 35 29.79 -6.93 6.61
C ARG A 35 30.43 -6.24 7.83
N PRO A 36 29.98 -5.05 8.28
CA PRO A 36 30.58 -4.43 9.46
C PRO A 36 30.37 -5.24 10.74
N ALA A 37 29.22 -5.88 10.89
CA ALA A 37 28.92 -6.72 12.04
C ALA A 37 29.73 -8.01 12.04
N LEU A 38 29.93 -8.64 10.88
CA LEU A 38 30.75 -9.84 10.72
C LEU A 38 32.23 -9.56 10.98
N ILE A 39 32.74 -8.40 10.55
CA ILE A 39 34.13 -7.96 10.84
C ILE A 39 34.30 -7.71 12.33
N ALA A 40 33.35 -7.01 12.98
CA ALA A 40 33.37 -6.78 14.42
C ALA A 40 33.34 -8.08 15.22
N PHE A 41 32.54 -9.07 14.79
CA PHE A 41 32.45 -10.37 15.43
C PHE A 41 33.74 -11.20 15.26
N ALA A 42 34.37 -11.16 14.08
CA ALA A 42 35.66 -11.82 13.82
C ALA A 42 36.80 -11.23 14.68
N VAL A 43 36.81 -9.88 14.85
CA VAL A 43 37.78 -9.19 15.72
C VAL A 43 37.54 -9.59 17.18
N LEU A 44 36.29 -9.67 17.62
CA LEU A 44 35.94 -10.08 18.98
C LEU A 44 36.41 -11.52 19.27
N ILE A 45 36.22 -12.46 18.33
CA ILE A 45 36.69 -13.86 18.47
C ILE A 45 38.21 -13.92 18.56
N THR A 46 38.92 -13.13 17.76
CA THR A 46 40.41 -13.13 17.83
C THR A 46 40.91 -12.55 19.14
N VAL A 47 40.31 -11.50 19.68
CA VAL A 47 40.66 -10.91 20.98
C VAL A 47 40.39 -11.92 22.12
N VAL A 48 39.26 -12.62 22.09
CA VAL A 48 38.93 -13.65 23.09
C VAL A 48 39.88 -14.86 22.98
N ALA A 49 40.19 -15.33 21.76
CA ALA A 49 41.12 -16.42 21.56
C ALA A 49 42.56 -16.10 22.03
N PHE A 50 43.05 -14.89 21.76
CA PHE A 50 44.32 -14.41 22.26
C PHE A 50 44.31 -14.20 23.79
N GLY A 51 43.20 -13.73 24.36
CA GLY A 51 43.01 -13.58 25.81
C GLY A 51 43.06 -14.94 26.54
N VAL A 52 42.43 -15.95 25.98
CA VAL A 52 42.43 -17.31 26.55
C VAL A 52 43.83 -17.94 26.47
N LEU A 53 44.57 -17.81 25.36
CA LEU A 53 45.91 -18.33 25.19
C LEU A 53 46.98 -17.63 26.06
N ALA A 54 46.73 -16.36 26.41
CA ALA A 54 47.64 -15.63 27.28
C ALA A 54 47.42 -15.85 28.80
N ASN A 55 46.26 -16.46 29.17
CA ASN A 55 45.91 -16.68 30.58
C ASN A 55 46.18 -18.08 31.10
N ASP A 56 46.77 -18.96 30.29
CA ASP A 56 47.04 -20.38 30.67
C ASP A 56 48.36 -20.65 31.39
N SER A 57 48.92 -19.61 32.00
CA SER A 57 50.15 -19.78 32.77
C SER A 57 50.15 -19.14 34.16
N GLN A 58 49.05 -19.20 34.89
CA GLN A 58 49.02 -19.05 36.37
C GLN A 58 47.58 -19.27 36.86
N ASN A 59 47.20 -20.46 37.35
CA ASN A 59 46.70 -20.60 38.71
C ASN A 59 46.15 -22.02 39.00
N GLU A 60 46.66 -22.59 40.07
CA GLU A 60 46.06 -23.73 40.77
C GLU A 60 44.81 -23.30 41.57
N GLY A 61 43.77 -24.07 41.43
CA GLY A 61 42.78 -24.41 42.45
C GLY A 61 41.92 -23.33 43.03
N VAL A 62 40.63 -23.25 42.58
CA VAL A 62 39.49 -23.05 43.50
C VAL A 62 38.26 -23.69 42.88
N THR A 63 37.73 -24.74 43.51
CA THR A 63 36.39 -25.28 43.30
C THR A 63 35.33 -24.31 43.82
N GLY A 64 34.46 -23.88 42.95
CA GLY A 64 33.29 -23.07 43.33
C GLY A 64 32.40 -22.84 42.11
N ILE A 65 31.45 -23.76 41.85
CA ILE A 65 30.39 -23.55 40.87
C ILE A 65 29.42 -22.54 41.48
N SER A 66 29.58 -21.27 41.09
CA SER A 66 28.51 -20.29 41.31
C SER A 66 27.70 -20.16 40.01
N ASP A 67 26.48 -20.61 40.13
CA ASP A 67 25.42 -20.42 39.12
C ASP A 67 25.21 -18.89 38.93
N THR A 68 25.89 -18.36 37.92
CA THR A 68 25.67 -16.94 37.58
C THR A 68 24.43 -16.86 36.73
N THR A 69 23.30 -16.71 37.38
CA THR A 69 22.08 -16.22 36.76
C THR A 69 22.40 -14.88 36.12
N ILE A 70 22.48 -14.84 34.78
CA ILE A 70 22.56 -13.59 34.04
C ILE A 70 21.22 -12.90 34.25
N GLU A 71 21.13 -12.02 35.23
CA GLU A 71 20.05 -11.05 35.31
C GLU A 71 20.09 -10.23 34.02
N GLN A 72 19.12 -10.49 33.18
CA GLN A 72 18.87 -9.69 31.99
C GLN A 72 18.43 -8.30 32.47
N THR A 73 19.40 -7.41 32.65
CA THR A 73 19.16 -6.02 32.98
C THR A 73 18.35 -5.42 31.81
N THR A 74 17.04 -5.46 31.93
CA THR A 74 16.16 -4.70 31.06
C THR A 74 16.43 -3.23 31.38
N VAL A 75 17.24 -2.57 30.54
CA VAL A 75 17.37 -1.12 30.59
C VAL A 75 15.96 -0.56 30.43
N PRO A 76 15.41 0.16 31.42
CA PRO A 76 14.08 0.74 31.28
C PRO A 76 14.12 1.67 30.06
N VAL A 77 13.27 1.37 29.07
CA VAL A 77 13.04 2.30 27.97
C VAL A 77 12.41 3.54 28.59
N VAL A 78 13.19 4.60 28.73
CA VAL A 78 12.67 5.88 29.24
C VAL A 78 11.76 6.43 28.15
N THR A 79 10.48 6.16 28.29
CA THR A 79 9.46 6.75 27.44
C THR A 79 9.29 8.20 27.84
N VAL A 80 9.48 9.10 26.89
CA VAL A 80 9.25 10.53 27.11
C VAL A 80 7.78 10.81 26.80
N PRO A 81 6.94 11.06 27.82
CA PRO A 81 5.53 11.26 27.60
C PRO A 81 5.29 12.49 26.71
N LEU A 82 4.24 12.41 25.90
CA LEU A 82 3.78 13.55 25.13
C LEU A 82 3.04 14.53 26.06
N THR A 83 3.49 15.78 26.12
CA THR A 83 2.94 16.80 27.03
C THR A 83 1.84 17.67 26.40
N ARG A 84 1.67 17.56 25.07
CA ARG A 84 0.68 18.34 24.30
C ARG A 84 0.09 17.48 23.17
N THR A 85 -1.07 17.85 22.68
CA THR A 85 -1.62 17.27 21.45
C THR A 85 -0.81 17.74 20.25
N ILE A 86 -0.39 16.79 19.39
CA ILE A 86 0.27 17.03 18.11
C ILE A 86 -0.78 16.94 17.00
N LYS A 87 -0.72 17.87 16.02
CA LYS A 87 -1.66 17.95 14.92
C LYS A 87 -1.03 18.50 13.65
N PRO A 88 -1.70 18.38 12.50
CA PRO A 88 -1.18 18.80 11.19
C PRO A 88 -0.62 20.22 11.21
N GLY A 89 0.48 20.42 10.50
CA GLY A 89 1.21 21.68 10.40
C GLY A 89 2.20 21.94 11.53
N MET A 90 2.13 21.18 12.64
CA MET A 90 3.12 21.32 13.73
C MET A 90 4.48 20.77 13.32
N LYS A 91 5.52 21.30 13.96
CA LYS A 91 6.93 20.92 13.76
C LYS A 91 7.63 20.74 15.09
N GLY A 92 8.65 19.91 15.10
CA GLY A 92 9.53 19.75 16.26
C GLY A 92 9.89 18.31 16.57
N ASP A 93 10.65 18.12 17.66
CA ASP A 93 11.18 16.82 18.06
C ASP A 93 10.06 15.83 18.48
N ASP A 94 8.96 16.32 18.99
CA ASP A 94 7.79 15.51 19.32
C ASP A 94 7.12 14.93 18.04
N VAL A 95 7.06 15.71 16.96
CA VAL A 95 6.59 15.25 15.66
C VAL A 95 7.57 14.22 15.05
N LEU A 96 8.88 14.50 15.15
CA LEU A 96 9.91 13.57 14.69
C LEU A 96 9.81 12.22 15.43
N ARG A 97 9.65 12.24 16.76
CA ARG A 97 9.45 11.02 17.55
C ARG A 97 8.18 10.25 17.14
N LEU A 98 7.08 10.97 16.84
CA LEU A 98 5.85 10.36 16.33
C LEU A 98 6.12 9.64 15.01
N GLN A 99 6.77 10.30 14.04
CA GLN A 99 7.12 9.69 12.75
C GLN A 99 8.02 8.47 12.92
N GLN A 100 9.03 8.55 13.78
CA GLN A 100 9.94 7.43 14.10
C GLN A 100 9.19 6.26 14.71
N ARG A 101 8.25 6.50 15.65
CA ARG A 101 7.47 5.47 16.28
C ARG A 101 6.50 4.79 15.32
N LEU A 102 5.79 5.57 14.49
CA LEU A 102 4.93 5.05 13.43
C LEU A 102 5.73 4.16 12.46
N SER A 103 6.87 4.64 12.00
CA SER A 103 7.75 3.89 11.09
C SER A 103 8.27 2.59 11.73
N ALA A 104 8.65 2.62 13.00
CA ALA A 104 9.09 1.43 13.74
C ALA A 104 7.98 0.36 13.82
N MET A 105 6.72 0.77 13.85
CA MET A 105 5.54 -0.11 13.78
C MET A 105 5.09 -0.42 12.36
N ARG A 106 5.83 -0.01 11.32
CA ARG A 106 5.53 -0.20 9.89
C ARG A 106 4.37 0.62 9.33
N PHE A 107 3.84 1.59 10.08
CA PHE A 107 3.00 2.63 9.51
C PHE A 107 3.90 3.63 8.77
N ASP A 108 3.55 3.99 7.53
CA ASP A 108 4.36 4.92 6.74
C ASP A 108 3.96 6.39 7.00
N PRO A 109 4.71 7.13 7.82
CA PRO A 109 4.44 8.54 8.10
C PRO A 109 5.02 9.48 7.01
N GLY A 110 5.60 8.94 5.94
CA GLY A 110 6.42 9.68 5.00
C GLY A 110 7.82 10.02 5.56
N PRO A 111 8.45 11.10 5.11
CA PRO A 111 9.73 11.54 5.62
C PRO A 111 9.71 11.77 7.14
N GLN A 112 10.73 11.29 7.84
CA GLN A 112 10.93 11.52 9.27
C GLN A 112 11.69 12.84 9.44
N ASP A 113 11.02 13.95 9.17
CA ASP A 113 11.58 15.31 9.09
C ASP A 113 11.11 16.25 10.23
N GLY A 114 10.29 15.69 11.15
CA GLY A 114 9.72 16.48 12.25
C GLY A 114 8.62 17.45 11.79
N VAL A 115 8.08 17.32 10.57
CA VAL A 115 6.96 18.12 10.05
C VAL A 115 5.71 17.25 9.94
N TYR A 116 4.64 17.60 10.66
CA TYR A 116 3.39 16.86 10.59
C TYR A 116 2.65 17.17 9.29
N GLY A 117 2.99 16.43 8.25
CA GLY A 117 2.40 16.52 6.92
C GLY A 117 1.30 15.49 6.68
N GLN A 118 0.76 15.47 5.44
CA GLN A 118 -0.35 14.60 5.04
C GLN A 118 -0.03 13.10 5.19
N ASN A 119 1.21 12.67 4.90
CA ASN A 119 1.58 11.27 5.08
C ASN A 119 1.53 10.86 6.57
N THR A 120 1.98 11.74 7.47
CA THR A 120 1.88 11.51 8.92
C THR A 120 0.42 11.44 9.38
N VAL A 121 -0.48 12.29 8.84
CA VAL A 121 -1.93 12.20 9.06
C VAL A 121 -2.45 10.82 8.69
N GLN A 122 -2.15 10.33 7.49
CA GLN A 122 -2.63 9.05 6.99
C GLN A 122 -2.10 7.87 7.81
N ALA A 123 -0.84 7.93 8.26
CA ALA A 123 -0.27 6.94 9.17
C ALA A 123 -0.97 6.93 10.54
N VAL A 124 -1.29 8.11 11.08
CA VAL A 124 -2.06 8.23 12.34
C VAL A 124 -3.48 7.68 12.17
N TRP A 125 -4.16 7.97 11.07
CA TRP A 125 -5.45 7.37 10.76
C TRP A 125 -5.39 5.83 10.70
N ALA A 126 -4.37 5.29 10.04
CA ALA A 126 -4.18 3.84 9.97
C ALA A 126 -3.95 3.24 11.35
N PHE A 127 -3.12 3.87 12.20
CA PHE A 127 -2.87 3.44 13.56
C PHE A 127 -4.13 3.47 14.42
N GLN A 128 -4.86 4.58 14.41
CA GLN A 128 -6.10 4.72 15.21
C GLN A 128 -7.13 3.67 14.81
N LYS A 129 -7.33 3.43 13.52
CA LYS A 129 -8.32 2.48 13.02
C LYS A 129 -7.92 1.01 13.26
N LEU A 130 -6.67 0.66 12.99
CA LEU A 130 -6.22 -0.74 13.06
C LEU A 130 -5.85 -1.16 14.48
N VAL A 131 -5.12 -0.34 15.22
CA VAL A 131 -4.58 -0.69 16.55
C VAL A 131 -5.50 -0.26 17.67
N MET A 132 -5.99 0.98 17.62
CA MET A 132 -6.91 1.50 18.64
C MET A 132 -8.36 1.07 18.39
N GLN A 133 -8.64 0.46 17.22
CA GLN A 133 -10.00 0.05 16.80
C GLN A 133 -10.99 1.21 16.80
N THR A 134 -10.50 2.39 16.53
CA THR A 134 -11.33 3.59 16.39
C THR A 134 -12.17 3.46 15.12
N PRO A 135 -13.51 3.57 15.20
CA PRO A 135 -14.34 3.62 14.00
C PRO A 135 -13.81 4.68 13.03
N ARG A 136 -13.75 4.37 11.74
CA ARG A 136 -13.13 5.27 10.74
C ARG A 136 -13.73 6.67 10.74
N GLU A 137 -15.03 6.79 11.03
CA GLU A 137 -15.75 8.05 11.11
C GLU A 137 -15.34 8.92 12.31
N ARG A 138 -14.65 8.32 13.29
CA ARG A 138 -14.14 8.98 14.51
C ARG A 138 -12.63 9.12 14.52
N ALA A 139 -11.93 8.60 13.51
CA ALA A 139 -10.49 8.79 13.41
C ALA A 139 -10.19 10.29 13.20
N THR A 140 -9.18 10.78 13.92
CA THR A 140 -8.77 12.19 13.88
C THR A 140 -7.35 12.30 13.37
N ASP A 141 -6.99 13.48 12.92
CA ASP A 141 -5.62 13.82 12.51
C ASP A 141 -4.73 14.27 13.68
N GLU A 142 -5.22 14.11 14.91
CA GLU A 142 -4.51 14.52 16.12
C GLU A 142 -3.94 13.32 16.89
N VAL A 143 -2.79 13.53 17.53
CA VAL A 143 -2.20 12.61 18.49
C VAL A 143 -2.20 13.26 19.87
N THR A 144 -3.11 12.80 20.72
CA THR A 144 -3.19 13.25 22.11
C THR A 144 -2.17 12.52 22.99
N PRO A 145 -1.89 12.99 24.21
CA PRO A 145 -1.06 12.25 25.16
C PRO A 145 -1.57 10.81 25.41
N SER A 146 -2.90 10.59 25.41
CA SER A 146 -3.47 9.25 25.56
C SER A 146 -3.25 8.38 24.32
N THR A 147 -3.39 8.94 23.10
CA THR A 147 -3.05 8.24 21.85
C THR A 147 -1.57 7.84 21.84
N TRP A 148 -0.69 8.75 22.27
CA TRP A 148 0.73 8.49 22.36
C TRP A 148 1.06 7.35 23.34
N ALA A 149 0.46 7.33 24.53
CA ALA A 149 0.66 6.26 25.51
C ALA A 149 0.25 4.88 24.98
N ILE A 150 -0.86 4.79 24.22
CA ILE A 150 -1.25 3.56 23.54
C ILE A 150 -0.20 3.19 22.48
N MET A 151 0.26 4.16 21.70
CA MET A 151 1.25 3.94 20.63
C MET A 151 2.59 3.41 21.20
N GLU A 152 3.04 3.91 22.35
CA GLU A 152 4.27 3.45 22.99
C GLU A 152 4.22 1.99 23.41
N THR A 153 3.06 1.50 23.84
CA THR A 153 2.85 0.13 24.34
C THR A 153 2.28 -0.82 23.29
N ALA A 154 1.92 -0.33 22.10
CA ALA A 154 1.32 -1.13 21.06
C ALA A 154 2.26 -2.24 20.57
N SER A 155 1.71 -3.44 20.44
CA SER A 155 2.39 -4.59 19.85
C SER A 155 2.46 -4.48 18.33
N VAL A 156 3.36 -5.26 17.73
CA VAL A 156 3.44 -5.42 16.27
C VAL A 156 2.16 -6.06 15.75
N VAL A 157 1.63 -5.54 14.65
CA VAL A 157 0.46 -6.11 13.98
C VAL A 157 0.82 -7.46 13.38
N THR A 158 0.01 -8.47 13.68
CA THR A 158 0.18 -9.83 13.15
C THR A 158 -0.87 -10.13 12.09
N PRO A 159 -0.56 -10.99 11.09
CA PRO A 159 -1.53 -11.32 10.05
C PRO A 159 -2.70 -12.13 10.60
N ARG A 160 -3.87 -11.94 10.01
CA ARG A 160 -5.05 -12.80 10.25
C ARG A 160 -4.93 -14.13 9.50
N ARG A 161 -4.12 -14.18 8.44
CA ARG A 161 -3.90 -15.38 7.63
C ARG A 161 -2.42 -15.72 7.51
N ASN A 162 -2.13 -17.00 7.68
CA ASN A 162 -0.84 -17.55 7.28
C ASN A 162 -0.95 -17.96 5.82
N ALA A 163 -0.35 -17.17 4.92
CA ALA A 163 -0.33 -17.49 3.51
C ALA A 163 0.73 -18.55 3.20
N ASP A 164 0.45 -19.40 2.19
CA ASP A 164 1.43 -20.37 1.69
C ASP A 164 2.56 -19.70 0.89
N SER A 165 2.40 -18.41 0.55
CA SER A 165 3.40 -17.59 -0.14
C SER A 165 4.29 -16.84 0.85
N PRO A 166 5.55 -16.51 0.47
CA PRO A 166 6.45 -15.73 1.31
C PRO A 166 5.92 -14.35 1.67
N SER A 167 5.04 -13.77 0.85
CA SER A 167 4.38 -12.49 1.06
C SER A 167 2.90 -12.56 0.73
N HIS A 168 2.10 -11.74 1.40
CA HIS A 168 0.67 -11.57 1.12
C HIS A 168 0.21 -10.18 1.57
N VAL A 169 -0.98 -9.82 1.14
CA VAL A 169 -1.63 -8.55 1.49
C VAL A 169 -2.95 -8.83 2.17
N GLU A 170 -3.22 -8.11 3.25
CA GLU A 170 -4.52 -8.09 3.92
C GLU A 170 -5.14 -6.69 3.80
N ILE A 171 -6.36 -6.63 3.28
CA ILE A 171 -7.15 -5.40 3.10
C ILE A 171 -8.35 -5.47 4.03
N TYR A 172 -8.45 -4.52 4.95
CA TYR A 172 -9.51 -4.43 5.93
C TYR A 172 -10.49 -3.32 5.52
N LEU A 173 -11.61 -3.69 4.90
CA LEU A 173 -12.59 -2.74 4.38
C LEU A 173 -13.26 -1.89 5.48
N PRO A 174 -13.63 -2.44 6.66
CA PRO A 174 -14.21 -1.64 7.72
C PRO A 174 -13.26 -0.55 8.22
N GLU A 175 -11.99 -0.89 8.43
CA GLU A 175 -10.95 -0.01 8.93
C GLU A 175 -10.37 0.89 7.84
N GLN A 176 -10.55 0.56 6.55
CA GLN A 176 -9.87 1.22 5.46
C GLN A 176 -8.35 1.27 5.69
N VAL A 177 -7.77 0.08 5.90
CA VAL A 177 -6.33 -0.13 6.11
C VAL A 177 -5.88 -1.33 5.30
N MET A 178 -4.68 -1.26 4.75
CA MET A 178 -4.00 -2.36 4.07
C MET A 178 -2.69 -2.66 4.77
N VAL A 179 -2.37 -3.95 4.90
CA VAL A 179 -1.11 -4.44 5.45
C VAL A 179 -0.44 -5.38 4.45
N VAL A 180 0.83 -5.16 4.17
CA VAL A 180 1.68 -6.08 3.42
C VAL A 180 2.50 -6.88 4.42
N PHE A 181 2.43 -8.19 4.35
CA PHE A 181 3.19 -9.10 5.21
C PHE A 181 4.26 -9.86 4.42
N LYS A 182 5.35 -10.16 5.10
CA LYS A 182 6.35 -11.14 4.68
C LYS A 182 6.46 -12.19 5.80
N GLY A 183 5.95 -13.40 5.54
CA GLY A 183 5.65 -14.33 6.63
C GLY A 183 4.67 -13.68 7.63
N SER A 184 5.02 -13.66 8.91
CA SER A 184 4.24 -13.02 9.97
C SER A 184 4.59 -11.55 10.23
N GLU A 185 5.60 -11.01 9.53
CA GLU A 185 6.12 -9.67 9.79
C GLU A 185 5.50 -8.63 8.87
N PRO A 186 4.89 -7.56 9.39
CA PRO A 186 4.39 -6.46 8.57
C PRO A 186 5.57 -5.73 7.92
N GLN A 187 5.46 -5.46 6.63
CA GLN A 187 6.43 -4.67 5.87
C GLN A 187 5.92 -3.25 5.64
N LEU A 188 4.61 -3.11 5.52
CA LEU A 188 3.91 -1.85 5.30
C LEU A 188 2.53 -1.93 5.91
N ILE A 189 2.13 -0.90 6.64
CA ILE A 189 0.75 -0.64 7.06
C ILE A 189 0.36 0.74 6.55
N THR A 190 -0.71 0.83 5.78
CA THR A 190 -1.12 2.10 5.17
C THR A 190 -2.63 2.31 5.23
N HIS A 191 -3.02 3.57 5.37
CA HIS A 191 -4.39 4.01 5.14
C HIS A 191 -4.75 3.83 3.67
N ILE A 192 -5.99 3.42 3.39
CA ILE A 192 -6.54 3.24 2.05
C ILE A 192 -7.91 3.89 1.91
N SER A 193 -8.37 4.03 0.66
CA SER A 193 -9.75 4.34 0.33
C SER A 193 -10.21 3.42 -0.79
N THR A 194 -11.22 2.60 -0.50
CA THR A 194 -11.75 1.54 -1.39
C THR A 194 -13.04 1.97 -2.08
N GLY A 195 -13.73 1.05 -2.74
CA GLY A 195 -15.02 1.29 -3.39
C GLY A 195 -16.03 1.91 -2.45
N SER A 196 -16.76 2.93 -2.92
CA SER A 196 -17.73 3.72 -2.12
C SER A 196 -18.97 2.94 -1.69
N ASN A 197 -19.21 1.76 -2.26
CA ASN A 197 -20.41 0.95 -2.14
C ASN A 197 -21.67 1.60 -2.73
N GLU A 198 -21.52 2.59 -3.59
CA GLU A 198 -22.60 3.26 -4.27
C GLU A 198 -22.74 2.77 -5.72
N LYS A 199 -23.95 2.88 -6.27
CA LYS A 199 -24.17 2.67 -7.71
C LYS A 199 -23.78 3.92 -8.46
N TRP A 200 -23.19 3.71 -9.64
CA TRP A 200 -22.75 4.81 -10.49
C TRP A 200 -23.08 4.52 -11.96
N CYS A 201 -23.28 5.56 -12.74
CA CYS A 201 -23.36 5.52 -14.20
C CYS A 201 -22.64 6.76 -14.73
N GLU A 202 -21.71 6.58 -15.64
CA GLU A 202 -20.88 7.66 -16.19
C GLU A 202 -20.70 7.50 -17.71
N GLU A 203 -20.56 8.62 -18.42
CA GLU A 203 -20.03 8.62 -19.78
C GLU A 203 -18.53 8.48 -19.69
N VAL A 204 -18.00 7.41 -20.26
CA VAL A 204 -16.56 7.16 -20.33
C VAL A 204 -16.04 7.36 -21.75
N THR A 205 -14.78 7.77 -21.86
CA THR A 205 -14.07 7.82 -23.14
C THR A 205 -13.11 6.64 -23.20
N ILE A 206 -13.22 5.84 -24.24
CA ILE A 206 -12.38 4.65 -24.48
C ILE A 206 -11.45 4.95 -25.65
N ASP A 207 -10.15 4.92 -25.39
CA ASP A 207 -9.12 5.16 -26.39
C ASP A 207 -8.99 4.00 -27.38
N PRO A 208 -8.44 4.26 -28.59
CA PRO A 208 -8.09 3.19 -29.53
C PRO A 208 -7.21 2.12 -28.88
N GLY A 209 -7.57 0.85 -29.08
CA GLY A 209 -6.85 -0.30 -28.51
C GLY A 209 -7.18 -0.62 -27.05
N GLN A 210 -8.07 0.14 -26.39
CA GLN A 210 -8.53 -0.13 -25.03
C GLN A 210 -9.95 -0.68 -25.02
N ASP A 211 -10.25 -1.55 -24.04
CA ASP A 211 -11.60 -2.03 -23.71
C ASP A 211 -12.46 -2.41 -24.94
N GLY A 212 -11.85 -3.07 -25.94
CA GLY A 212 -12.55 -3.51 -27.14
C GLY A 212 -12.75 -2.43 -28.20
N ASN A 213 -12.23 -1.22 -28.01
CA ASN A 213 -12.23 -0.21 -29.05
C ASN A 213 -11.18 -0.51 -30.13
N ASN A 214 -11.55 -1.28 -31.14
CA ASN A 214 -10.71 -1.62 -32.29
C ASN A 214 -10.74 -0.53 -33.40
N THR A 215 -11.29 0.66 -33.11
CA THR A 215 -11.32 1.77 -34.06
C THR A 215 -10.09 2.68 -33.89
N ALA A 216 -9.79 3.50 -34.90
CA ALA A 216 -8.70 4.50 -34.81
C ALA A 216 -9.09 5.78 -34.07
N LYS A 217 -10.28 5.84 -33.44
CA LYS A 217 -10.83 7.02 -32.76
C LYS A 217 -11.29 6.69 -31.38
N GLN A 218 -11.25 7.66 -30.49
CA GLN A 218 -11.92 7.57 -29.21
C GLN A 218 -13.42 7.33 -29.40
N ILE A 219 -14.00 6.46 -28.58
CA ILE A 219 -15.44 6.25 -28.50
C ILE A 219 -15.94 6.65 -27.13
N LYS A 220 -17.18 7.17 -27.07
CA LYS A 220 -17.86 7.48 -25.82
C LYS A 220 -18.94 6.43 -25.59
N GLN A 221 -19.02 5.99 -24.36
CA GLN A 221 -19.98 4.95 -23.95
C GLN A 221 -20.50 5.27 -22.53
N GLY A 222 -21.80 5.12 -22.33
CA GLY A 222 -22.36 5.09 -20.98
C GLY A 222 -22.13 3.72 -20.34
N ILE A 223 -21.51 3.70 -19.19
CA ILE A 223 -21.33 2.49 -18.39
C ILE A 223 -21.81 2.71 -16.96
N CYS A 224 -22.31 1.64 -16.37
CA CYS A 224 -22.75 1.60 -14.97
C CYS A 224 -22.01 0.51 -14.21
N GLY A 225 -21.98 0.67 -12.88
CA GLY A 225 -21.46 -0.35 -11.99
C GLY A 225 -21.85 -0.10 -10.54
N ASP A 226 -21.48 -1.02 -9.68
CA ASP A 226 -21.51 -0.83 -8.25
C ASP A 226 -20.06 -0.62 -7.80
N ALA A 227 -19.80 0.48 -7.09
CA ALA A 227 -18.45 0.88 -6.67
C ALA A 227 -17.96 0.02 -5.48
N ILE A 228 -17.81 -1.28 -5.69
CA ILE A 228 -17.51 -2.26 -4.66
C ILE A 228 -16.07 -2.76 -4.84
N THR A 229 -15.31 -2.80 -3.75
CA THR A 229 -14.12 -3.65 -3.63
C THR A 229 -14.60 -4.98 -3.05
N PRO A 230 -14.69 -6.07 -3.87
CA PRO A 230 -15.28 -7.31 -3.39
C PRO A 230 -14.43 -7.94 -2.28
N PRO A 231 -15.06 -8.44 -1.18
CA PRO A 231 -14.36 -9.27 -0.21
C PRO A 231 -14.04 -10.63 -0.82
N GLY A 232 -12.95 -11.27 -0.36
CA GLY A 232 -12.56 -12.58 -0.88
C GLY A 232 -11.05 -12.80 -0.93
N ILE A 233 -10.63 -13.83 -1.68
CA ILE A 233 -9.23 -14.18 -1.90
C ILE A 233 -8.87 -13.96 -3.36
N PHE A 234 -7.84 -13.18 -3.58
CA PHE A 234 -7.34 -12.84 -4.91
C PHE A 234 -5.83 -13.02 -4.98
N TYR A 235 -5.27 -12.73 -6.18
CA TYR A 235 -3.82 -12.78 -6.42
C TYR A 235 -3.39 -11.60 -7.27
N PHE A 236 -2.22 -11.04 -6.98
CA PHE A 236 -1.63 -10.07 -7.90
C PHE A 236 -1.23 -10.77 -9.20
N TYR A 237 -1.68 -10.24 -10.35
CA TYR A 237 -1.45 -10.88 -11.65
C TYR A 237 -0.91 -9.92 -12.71
N ASN A 238 -1.03 -8.60 -12.51
CA ASN A 238 -0.54 -7.61 -13.47
C ASN A 238 -0.16 -6.32 -12.76
N ARG A 239 0.69 -5.51 -13.37
CA ARG A 239 1.07 -4.17 -12.90
C ARG A 239 1.40 -3.26 -14.05
N HIS A 240 1.34 -1.96 -13.80
CA HIS A 240 1.83 -0.93 -14.71
C HIS A 240 2.72 0.03 -13.93
N THR A 241 3.82 0.46 -14.54
CA THR A 241 4.73 1.43 -13.94
C THR A 241 4.38 2.84 -14.42
N GLY A 242 4.38 3.79 -13.50
CA GLY A 242 4.04 5.18 -13.78
C GLY A 242 2.53 5.45 -13.77
N MET A 243 2.14 6.53 -14.42
CA MET A 243 0.73 6.91 -14.55
C MET A 243 0.06 6.06 -15.63
N ARG A 244 -1.07 5.47 -15.28
CA ARG A 244 -1.98 4.82 -16.22
C ARG A 244 -3.30 5.55 -16.24
N GLU A 245 -3.67 6.04 -17.40
CA GLU A 245 -5.02 6.54 -17.65
C GLU A 245 -5.96 5.35 -17.91
N SER A 246 -7.11 5.37 -17.26
CA SER A 246 -8.19 4.43 -17.49
C SER A 246 -9.48 5.18 -17.76
N LYS A 247 -10.48 4.50 -18.29
CA LYS A 247 -11.81 5.09 -18.50
C LYS A 247 -12.47 5.66 -17.22
N LEU A 248 -12.03 5.25 -16.04
CA LEU A 248 -12.51 5.71 -14.73
C LEU A 248 -11.50 6.58 -13.98
N GLY A 249 -10.49 7.12 -14.67
CA GLY A 249 -9.50 8.03 -14.12
C GLY A 249 -8.09 7.48 -14.05
N SER A 250 -7.18 8.31 -13.52
CA SER A 250 -5.75 8.05 -13.50
C SER A 250 -5.35 7.21 -12.28
N MET A 251 -4.42 6.29 -12.48
CA MET A 251 -3.85 5.42 -11.45
C MET A 251 -2.32 5.51 -11.49
N TYR A 252 -1.67 5.66 -10.35
CA TYR A 252 -0.19 5.66 -10.29
C TYR A 252 0.32 4.31 -9.78
N ASN A 253 1.21 3.68 -10.54
CA ASN A 253 1.80 2.38 -10.26
C ASN A 253 0.76 1.31 -9.86
N PRO A 254 -0.31 1.07 -10.64
CA PRO A 254 -1.33 0.10 -10.29
C PRO A 254 -0.78 -1.34 -10.29
N VAL A 255 -1.16 -2.11 -9.26
CA VAL A 255 -0.93 -3.56 -9.16
C VAL A 255 -2.30 -4.22 -9.06
N TYR A 256 -2.68 -4.96 -10.10
CA TYR A 256 -4.02 -5.54 -10.26
C TYR A 256 -4.14 -6.87 -9.54
N PHE A 257 -5.29 -7.09 -8.89
CA PHE A 257 -5.57 -8.33 -8.17
C PHE A 257 -6.95 -8.94 -8.45
N ASN A 258 -7.88 -8.19 -9.04
CA ASN A 258 -9.21 -8.69 -9.38
C ASN A 258 -9.76 -7.96 -10.62
N TYR A 259 -9.62 -8.53 -11.83
CA TYR A 259 -9.97 -7.89 -13.09
C TYR A 259 -9.37 -6.46 -13.18
N GLY A 260 -10.20 -5.43 -13.39
CA GLY A 260 -9.76 -4.04 -13.41
C GLY A 260 -9.47 -3.41 -12.04
N ILE A 261 -9.67 -4.13 -10.92
CA ILE A 261 -9.38 -3.61 -9.57
C ILE A 261 -7.91 -3.76 -9.24
N ALA A 262 -7.30 -2.65 -8.85
CA ALA A 262 -5.90 -2.55 -8.48
C ALA A 262 -5.69 -1.84 -7.13
N VAL A 263 -4.55 -2.09 -6.51
CA VAL A 263 -3.95 -1.19 -5.50
C VAL A 263 -3.13 -0.17 -6.27
N HIS A 264 -3.41 1.12 -6.11
CA HIS A 264 -2.74 2.18 -6.85
C HIS A 264 -2.61 3.49 -6.07
N GLY A 265 -1.62 4.29 -6.43
CA GLY A 265 -1.47 5.64 -5.89
C GLY A 265 -2.55 6.58 -6.39
N ALA A 266 -3.07 7.39 -5.46
CA ALA A 266 -4.01 8.45 -5.75
C ALA A 266 -3.63 9.73 -5.01
N ILE A 267 -3.93 10.89 -5.61
CA ILE A 267 -3.69 12.19 -4.99
C ILE A 267 -4.59 12.35 -3.75
N LEU A 268 -5.82 11.85 -3.84
CA LEU A 268 -6.80 11.93 -2.76
C LEU A 268 -7.10 10.52 -2.22
N VAL A 269 -6.81 10.32 -0.93
CA VAL A 269 -7.13 9.10 -0.18
C VAL A 269 -7.89 9.51 1.08
N PRO A 270 -9.21 9.73 0.99
CA PRO A 270 -10.02 10.21 2.10
C PRO A 270 -10.25 9.11 3.16
N LEU A 271 -10.69 9.50 4.36
CA LEU A 271 -11.02 8.57 5.45
C LEU A 271 -12.12 7.57 5.08
N LYS A 272 -13.03 7.95 4.20
CA LYS A 272 -14.14 7.11 3.73
C LYS A 272 -13.78 6.35 2.46
N PRO A 273 -14.45 5.24 2.16
CA PRO A 273 -14.45 4.65 0.83
C PRO A 273 -14.95 5.65 -0.22
N ASP A 274 -14.24 5.81 -1.36
CA ASP A 274 -14.52 6.87 -2.34
C ASP A 274 -14.08 6.53 -3.77
N SER A 275 -13.72 5.27 -4.04
CA SER A 275 -13.34 4.81 -5.39
C SER A 275 -14.48 4.05 -6.08
N HIS A 276 -14.29 3.73 -7.36
CA HIS A 276 -15.18 2.84 -8.12
C HIS A 276 -14.93 1.33 -7.84
N GLY A 277 -14.01 1.01 -6.93
CA GLY A 277 -13.68 -0.37 -6.57
C GLY A 277 -12.18 -0.59 -6.34
N CYS A 278 -11.31 0.21 -6.93
CA CYS A 278 -9.88 0.15 -6.69
C CYS A 278 -9.51 0.53 -5.25
N VAL A 279 -8.36 0.06 -4.81
CA VAL A 279 -7.78 0.38 -3.50
C VAL A 279 -6.79 1.52 -3.66
N ARG A 280 -7.21 2.73 -3.31
CA ARG A 280 -6.35 3.93 -3.34
C ARG A 280 -5.41 3.92 -2.15
N ILE A 281 -4.12 4.16 -2.40
CA ILE A 281 -3.07 4.36 -1.40
C ILE A 281 -2.39 5.71 -1.62
N PRO A 282 -1.68 6.27 -0.59
CA PRO A 282 -0.91 7.50 -0.76
C PRO A 282 0.11 7.40 -1.90
N MET A 283 0.32 8.50 -2.63
CA MET A 283 1.30 8.56 -3.73
C MET A 283 2.72 8.20 -3.27
N SER A 284 3.10 8.61 -2.06
CA SER A 284 4.39 8.27 -1.45
C SER A 284 4.58 6.77 -1.28
N VAL A 285 3.52 6.07 -0.83
CA VAL A 285 3.49 4.61 -0.66
C VAL A 285 3.51 3.91 -2.01
N ALA A 286 2.74 4.39 -2.98
CA ALA A 286 2.62 3.77 -4.31
C ALA A 286 3.94 3.77 -5.09
N ARG A 287 4.92 4.61 -4.75
CA ARG A 287 6.25 4.62 -5.38
C ARG A 287 7.01 3.32 -5.16
N TYR A 288 6.84 2.69 -4.00
CA TYR A 288 7.60 1.50 -3.63
C TYR A 288 6.73 0.26 -3.36
N PHE A 289 5.41 0.41 -3.22
CA PHE A 289 4.49 -0.70 -3.01
C PHE A 289 4.67 -1.85 -4.02
N PRO A 290 4.83 -1.60 -5.35
CA PRO A 290 5.02 -2.69 -6.30
C PRO A 290 6.26 -3.55 -6.04
N ALA A 291 7.28 -3.01 -5.38
CA ALA A 291 8.49 -3.75 -5.01
C ALA A 291 8.29 -4.66 -3.77
N LEU A 292 7.24 -4.43 -2.98
CA LEU A 292 6.91 -5.24 -1.81
C LEU A 292 6.12 -6.51 -2.14
N VAL A 293 5.50 -6.58 -3.33
CA VAL A 293 4.60 -7.65 -3.74
C VAL A 293 5.04 -8.29 -5.06
N LYS A 294 4.66 -9.54 -5.27
CA LYS A 294 4.97 -10.31 -6.49
C LYS A 294 3.69 -10.83 -7.13
N TYR A 295 3.77 -11.19 -8.41
CA TYR A 295 2.70 -11.94 -9.06
C TYR A 295 2.51 -13.29 -8.34
N GLY A 296 1.25 -13.64 -8.11
CA GLY A 296 0.88 -14.82 -7.33
C GLY A 296 0.79 -14.61 -5.82
N ASP A 297 1.26 -13.48 -5.27
CA ASP A 297 1.04 -13.16 -3.86
C ASP A 297 -0.45 -13.00 -3.59
N ARG A 298 -0.92 -13.60 -2.49
CA ARG A 298 -2.34 -13.56 -2.12
C ARG A 298 -2.75 -12.20 -1.61
N VAL A 299 -3.99 -11.83 -1.94
CA VAL A 299 -4.68 -10.64 -1.42
C VAL A 299 -5.95 -11.10 -0.74
N TYR A 300 -5.99 -10.98 0.59
CA TYR A 300 -7.16 -11.26 1.40
C TYR A 300 -7.92 -9.96 1.65
N VAL A 301 -9.18 -9.90 1.24
CA VAL A 301 -10.05 -8.74 1.44
C VAL A 301 -11.12 -9.10 2.47
N PHE A 302 -11.04 -8.46 3.64
CA PHE A 302 -11.93 -8.67 4.78
C PHE A 302 -13.00 -7.58 4.81
N ASP A 303 -14.27 -7.95 4.86
CA ASP A 303 -15.40 -7.02 5.05
C ASP A 303 -15.90 -6.93 6.50
N GLY A 304 -15.36 -7.78 7.39
CA GLY A 304 -15.78 -7.87 8.79
C GLY A 304 -17.10 -8.61 9.01
N ILE A 305 -17.69 -9.21 7.95
CA ILE A 305 -18.95 -9.97 8.01
C ILE A 305 -18.68 -11.46 7.92
N LYS A 306 -17.91 -11.87 6.92
CA LYS A 306 -17.50 -13.26 6.69
C LYS A 306 -16.00 -13.34 6.44
N GLU A 307 -15.48 -14.56 6.54
CA GLU A 307 -14.09 -14.80 6.20
C GLU A 307 -13.90 -14.79 4.65
N PRO A 308 -12.75 -14.32 4.16
CA PRO A 308 -12.48 -14.22 2.71
C PRO A 308 -12.70 -15.53 1.95
N GLU A 309 -12.42 -16.67 2.58
CA GLU A 309 -12.59 -18.01 2.02
C GLU A 309 -14.04 -18.34 1.65
N GLU A 310 -15.00 -17.76 2.38
CA GLU A 310 -16.42 -17.99 2.15
C GLU A 310 -16.95 -17.25 0.89
N TYR A 311 -16.23 -16.20 0.47
CA TYR A 311 -16.55 -15.45 -0.74
C TYR A 311 -15.89 -16.02 -1.99
N GLY A 312 -14.75 -16.70 -1.84
CA GLY A 312 -13.91 -17.10 -2.97
C GLY A 312 -13.29 -15.89 -3.69
N SER A 313 -13.42 -15.85 -5.00
CA SER A 313 -12.90 -14.76 -5.86
C SER A 313 -14.02 -14.15 -6.71
N PRO A 314 -14.91 -13.35 -6.12
CA PRO A 314 -16.05 -12.80 -6.86
C PRO A 314 -15.62 -11.76 -7.88
N VAL A 315 -16.31 -11.75 -9.03
CA VAL A 315 -16.10 -10.79 -10.11
C VAL A 315 -16.63 -9.41 -9.69
N PRO A 316 -15.93 -8.31 -10.01
CA PRO A 316 -16.42 -6.97 -9.70
C PRO A 316 -17.72 -6.64 -10.47
N PRO A 317 -18.68 -5.98 -9.83
CA PRO A 317 -19.97 -5.66 -10.46
C PRO A 317 -19.94 -4.30 -11.20
N PHE A 318 -19.05 -4.16 -12.18
CA PHE A 318 -18.95 -2.95 -13.03
C PHE A 318 -18.94 -3.30 -14.53
N ASP A 319 -18.81 -2.28 -15.38
CA ASP A 319 -18.80 -2.38 -16.86
C ASP A 319 -20.10 -2.89 -17.46
N LYS A 320 -21.22 -2.55 -16.87
CA LYS A 320 -22.54 -2.80 -17.47
C LYS A 320 -22.89 -1.62 -18.40
N PRO A 321 -23.44 -1.87 -19.61
CA PRO A 321 -23.95 -0.77 -20.43
C PRO A 321 -25.02 0.03 -19.68
N ASP A 322 -24.94 1.36 -19.75
CA ASP A 322 -26.00 2.22 -19.22
C ASP A 322 -27.25 2.13 -20.13
N PRO A 323 -28.39 1.62 -19.65
CA PRO A 323 -29.59 1.48 -20.44
C PRO A 323 -30.20 2.83 -20.84
N ASN A 324 -29.81 3.93 -20.17
CA ASN A 324 -30.34 5.28 -20.42
C ASN A 324 -29.37 6.13 -21.25
N TYR A 325 -28.21 5.61 -21.61
CA TYR A 325 -27.22 6.37 -22.38
C TYR A 325 -27.66 6.53 -23.82
N THR A 326 -27.82 7.79 -24.25
CA THR A 326 -28.10 8.13 -25.63
C THR A 326 -26.90 8.87 -26.23
N THR A 327 -26.30 8.31 -27.26
CA THR A 327 -25.22 8.97 -28.00
C THR A 327 -25.80 10.21 -28.71
N THR A 328 -25.56 11.40 -28.16
CA THR A 328 -25.92 12.64 -28.85
C THR A 328 -24.89 12.86 -29.97
N THR A 329 -25.16 12.34 -31.15
CA THR A 329 -24.40 12.70 -32.36
C THR A 329 -24.77 14.13 -32.71
N SER A 330 -24.06 15.12 -32.17
CA SER A 330 -24.21 16.53 -32.55
C SER A 330 -23.54 16.74 -33.90
N SER A 331 -24.23 16.38 -34.99
CA SER A 331 -23.88 16.83 -36.34
C SER A 331 -24.60 18.15 -36.60
N THR A 332 -24.14 19.21 -35.99
CA THR A 332 -24.52 20.56 -36.42
C THR A 332 -23.42 21.08 -37.32
N ILE A 333 -23.40 20.66 -38.59
CA ILE A 333 -22.80 21.46 -39.64
C ILE A 333 -23.81 22.55 -39.96
N ALA A 334 -23.63 23.72 -39.39
CA ALA A 334 -24.35 24.90 -39.85
C ALA A 334 -23.98 25.17 -41.32
N PRO A 335 -24.95 25.37 -42.22
CA PRO A 335 -24.64 25.75 -43.62
C PRO A 335 -24.00 27.11 -43.58
N LYS A 336 -22.79 27.22 -44.20
CA LYS A 336 -22.09 28.49 -44.47
C LYS A 336 -22.99 29.41 -45.31
N PRO A 337 -23.29 30.64 -44.86
CA PRO A 337 -24.04 31.57 -45.70
C PRO A 337 -23.32 31.84 -47.00
N GLY A 338 -24.05 31.65 -48.11
CA GLY A 338 -23.53 31.88 -49.46
C GLY A 338 -23.06 33.33 -49.66
N ALA A 339 -21.89 33.45 -50.28
CA ALA A 339 -21.39 34.75 -50.74
C ALA A 339 -22.30 35.28 -51.85
N SER A 340 -22.90 36.42 -51.57
CA SER A 340 -23.66 37.20 -52.53
C SER A 340 -22.71 37.89 -53.51
N THR A 341 -22.68 37.47 -54.75
CA THR A 341 -21.99 38.17 -55.85
C THR A 341 -22.87 39.35 -56.28
N THR A 342 -22.50 40.54 -55.86
CA THR A 342 -23.02 41.79 -56.44
C THR A 342 -22.27 42.09 -57.71
N VAL A 343 -22.96 42.01 -58.87
CA VAL A 343 -22.51 42.58 -60.12
C VAL A 343 -23.01 44.01 -60.13
N ALA A 344 -22.14 44.98 -60.29
CA ALA A 344 -22.48 46.39 -60.55
C ALA A 344 -22.27 46.72 -62.03
N PRO A 345 -22.98 47.75 -62.56
CA PRO A 345 -23.18 47.98 -63.98
C PRO A 345 -21.96 48.52 -64.76
#